data_a2b5242edba711e5e5868eedff9aa4ee
#
_entry.id   a2b5242edba711e5e5868eedff9aa4ee
#
_cell.length_a   1.000
_cell.length_b   1.000
_cell.length_c   1.000
_cell.angle_alpha   90.00
_cell.angle_beta   90.00
_cell.angle_gamma   90.00
#
_symmetry.space_group_name_H-M   'P 1'
#
loop_
_entity.id
_entity.type
_entity.pdbx_description
1 polymer ?
#
loop_
_entity_poly.entity_id
_entity_poly.type
_entity_poly.pdbx_seq_one_letter_code
_entity_poly.pdbx_strand_id
1 'polypeptide(L)'
;MISADFHVERNKLQRRRRCKTKGFSMDNMRSSLLNEDETVPSRDWRKALRAQPAFRIVNKTMRGQTQFITIIGLTGLCVLIILYMYPKRGGISLKSSFSDNVRQYNRTYPLSRPIKTSSLYTFKIGIITDLDQKSKSTQDKAMWNAYFKTGFLSYNPTSHNVMVTWDRSDPKKLKNSYSLKDRGMELSELVVFDGRLLTFDDRTGIVFEILNEEKMVPWVLLVDGDGRSEKGFKSEWATVKNEVLYVGSMGKEWTTDAGEFQSHNPQYVKTITVKGEVSHLNWVKEFNRLRESIGIYWPGYMIHESGVWSDVHRKWFFLPRRCSKEQYNDSLDERMGCNVLLSADSNMYDVSVVELKNINTRGFSSFKFVPTTEDQIIVALKTEEVEGKTASYITAFTIKGEILLEDMFVSDLKYEGVEFI
;
A
#
# COMPACT_ATOMS: atom_id res chain seq x y z
N MET A 1 -8.44 30.70 52.67
CA MET A 1 -9.88 30.93 52.89
C MET A 1 -10.50 30.77 51.50
N ILE A 2 -11.20 29.82 51.19
CA ILE A 2 -12.23 28.94 51.59
C ILE A 2 -12.09 27.65 50.78
N SER A 3 -12.01 26.54 51.50
CA SER A 3 -12.17 25.15 51.09
C SER A 3 -13.60 24.91 50.68
N ALA A 4 -13.83 24.07 49.70
CA ALA A 4 -15.05 23.25 49.65
C ALA A 4 -14.78 21.95 48.93
N ASP A 5 -14.71 20.90 49.72
CA ASP A 5 -14.85 19.50 49.38
C ASP A 5 -16.17 19.22 48.66
N PHE A 6 -16.16 18.30 47.70
CA PHE A 6 -17.33 17.45 47.44
C PHE A 6 -16.85 16.00 47.24
N HIS A 7 -17.04 15.26 48.30
CA HIS A 7 -17.14 13.80 48.37
C HIS A 7 -18.48 13.33 47.84
N VAL A 8 -18.53 12.01 47.50
CA VAL A 8 -19.71 11.12 47.52
C VAL A 8 -20.35 10.92 46.14
N GLU A 9 -20.59 9.76 45.67
CA GLU A 9 -21.14 8.54 46.33
C GLU A 9 -20.97 7.31 45.40
N ARG A 10 -20.47 6.23 45.97
CA ARG A 10 -20.65 4.88 45.42
C ARG A 10 -22.03 4.40 45.77
N ASN A 11 -22.81 3.95 44.79
CA ASN A 11 -23.87 3.04 45.10
C ASN A 11 -23.96 1.87 44.11
N LYS A 12 -23.78 0.72 44.71
CA LYS A 12 -23.96 -0.64 44.22
C LYS A 12 -25.34 -0.84 43.66
N LEU A 13 -25.43 -1.53 42.53
CA LEU A 13 -26.55 -2.43 42.26
C LEU A 13 -26.07 -3.66 41.49
N GLN A 14 -25.68 -4.67 42.28
CA GLN A 14 -25.61 -6.05 41.83
C GLN A 14 -27.05 -6.53 41.52
N ARG A 15 -27.32 -6.89 40.28
CA ARG A 15 -28.38 -7.81 39.95
C ARG A 15 -27.80 -9.08 39.34
N ARG A 16 -27.67 -10.09 40.21
CA ARG A 16 -27.47 -11.48 39.83
C ARG A 16 -28.66 -11.92 38.95
N ARG A 17 -28.41 -12.29 37.71
CA ARG A 17 -29.25 -13.25 37.01
C ARG A 17 -28.49 -14.55 36.85
N ARG A 18 -28.85 -15.53 37.69
CA ARG A 18 -28.50 -16.95 37.52
C ARG A 18 -29.18 -17.44 36.25
N CYS A 19 -28.44 -17.75 35.21
CA CYS A 19 -28.88 -18.71 34.19
C CYS A 19 -28.35 -20.08 34.61
N LYS A 20 -29.28 -20.97 34.92
CA LYS A 20 -29.06 -22.40 35.12
C LYS A 20 -28.63 -23.01 33.77
N THR A 21 -27.37 -23.31 33.61
CA THR A 21 -26.92 -24.25 32.58
C THR A 21 -27.21 -25.67 33.11
N LYS A 22 -28.18 -26.33 32.52
CA LYS A 22 -28.33 -27.78 32.65
C LYS A 22 -27.12 -28.41 31.92
N GLY A 23 -26.25 -29.04 32.70
CA GLY A 23 -25.21 -29.90 32.19
C GLY A 23 -25.83 -31.10 31.48
N PHE A 24 -25.56 -31.27 30.22
CA PHE A 24 -25.88 -32.48 29.48
C PHE A 24 -24.64 -33.40 29.65
N SER A 25 -24.82 -34.44 30.48
CA SER A 25 -23.81 -35.49 30.69
C SER A 25 -23.77 -36.37 29.46
N MET A 26 -22.55 -36.57 28.92
CA MET A 26 -22.27 -37.46 27.79
C MET A 26 -22.36 -38.95 28.11
N ASP A 27 -22.74 -39.34 29.35
CA ASP A 27 -22.78 -40.74 29.77
C ASP A 27 -24.11 -41.46 29.47
N ASN A 28 -25.16 -40.76 29.01
CA ASN A 28 -26.42 -41.38 28.67
C ASN A 28 -26.60 -41.78 27.19
N MET A 29 -25.56 -41.67 26.37
CA MET A 29 -25.61 -42.07 24.95
C MET A 29 -24.95 -43.41 24.67
N ARG A 30 -24.44 -44.11 25.72
CA ARG A 30 -23.77 -45.41 25.57
C ARG A 30 -24.59 -46.63 26.00
N SER A 31 -25.80 -46.44 26.52
CA SER A 31 -26.62 -47.56 27.03
C SER A 31 -27.89 -47.86 26.22
N SER A 32 -28.12 -47.23 25.08
CA SER A 32 -29.29 -47.49 24.23
C SER A 32 -28.96 -48.15 22.86
N LEU A 33 -27.73 -48.63 22.67
CA LEU A 33 -27.29 -49.27 21.40
C LEU A 33 -26.83 -50.72 21.56
N LEU A 34 -27.20 -51.39 22.67
CA LEU A 34 -26.88 -52.79 22.87
C LEU A 34 -28.16 -53.49 23.33
N ASN A 35 -29.08 -53.78 22.45
CA ASN A 35 -30.01 -54.89 22.49
C ASN A 35 -30.93 -54.83 21.26
N GLU A 36 -30.49 -55.45 20.22
CA GLU A 36 -31.33 -56.18 19.27
C GLU A 36 -30.43 -57.17 18.54
N ASP A 37 -30.44 -58.40 19.03
CA ASP A 37 -29.97 -59.59 18.37
C ASP A 37 -30.84 -59.85 17.13
N GLU A 38 -30.49 -59.25 16.01
CA GLU A 38 -30.87 -59.80 14.70
C GLU A 38 -29.61 -60.31 14.01
N THR A 39 -29.51 -61.66 14.02
CA THR A 39 -28.56 -62.40 13.23
C THR A 39 -28.78 -62.14 11.74
N VAL A 40 -28.12 -61.12 11.21
CA VAL A 40 -27.96 -60.98 9.77
C VAL A 40 -26.97 -62.05 9.30
N PRO A 41 -27.37 -62.99 8.44
CA PRO A 41 -26.41 -63.98 7.93
C PRO A 41 -25.30 -63.24 7.18
N SER A 42 -24.08 -63.43 7.62
CA SER A 42 -22.89 -62.90 6.97
C SER A 42 -22.85 -63.42 5.52
N ARG A 43 -23.33 -62.60 4.60
CA ARG A 43 -23.13 -62.83 3.17
C ARG A 43 -21.61 -62.72 2.92
N ASP A 44 -21.03 -63.89 2.74
CA ASP A 44 -19.60 -63.98 2.37
C ASP A 44 -19.40 -63.22 1.05
N TRP A 45 -18.97 -61.98 1.15
CA TRP A 45 -18.73 -61.10 0.01
C TRP A 45 -17.69 -61.68 -0.95
N ARG A 46 -16.83 -62.59 -0.47
CA ARG A 46 -15.85 -63.29 -1.31
C ARG A 46 -16.52 -64.32 -2.23
N LYS A 47 -17.67 -64.88 -1.88
CA LYS A 47 -18.50 -65.70 -2.76
C LYS A 47 -19.27 -64.89 -3.76
N ALA A 48 -19.72 -63.67 -3.40
CA ALA A 48 -20.39 -62.79 -4.32
C ALA A 48 -19.47 -62.27 -5.44
N LEU A 49 -18.17 -62.08 -5.16
CA LEU A 49 -17.18 -61.66 -6.17
C LEU A 49 -16.79 -62.80 -7.14
N ARG A 50 -17.08 -64.06 -6.82
CA ARG A 50 -16.83 -65.22 -7.70
C ARG A 50 -18.02 -65.59 -8.54
N ALA A 51 -19.21 -65.05 -8.25
CA ALA A 51 -20.38 -65.25 -9.09
C ALA A 51 -20.29 -64.39 -10.37
N GLN A 52 -20.32 -65.05 -11.50
CA GLN A 52 -20.32 -64.32 -12.77
C GLN A 52 -21.61 -63.47 -12.88
N PRO A 53 -21.53 -62.17 -13.16
CA PRO A 53 -22.71 -61.36 -13.32
C PRO A 53 -23.53 -61.85 -14.53
N ALA A 54 -24.84 -61.99 -14.33
CA ALA A 54 -25.76 -62.38 -15.38
C ALA A 54 -26.69 -61.19 -15.69
N PHE A 55 -26.65 -60.75 -16.94
CA PHE A 55 -27.52 -59.64 -17.42
C PHE A 55 -28.55 -60.17 -18.44
N ARG A 56 -29.76 -59.71 -18.37
CA ARG A 56 -30.83 -60.02 -19.28
C ARG A 56 -31.06 -58.88 -20.27
N ILE A 57 -30.72 -59.06 -21.49
CA ILE A 57 -30.96 -58.10 -22.57
C ILE A 57 -31.82 -58.81 -23.63
N VAL A 58 -33.05 -58.28 -23.89
CA VAL A 58 -33.97 -58.76 -24.94
C VAL A 58 -34.08 -60.29 -24.95
N ASN A 59 -34.66 -60.87 -23.88
CA ASN A 59 -34.96 -62.32 -23.75
C ASN A 59 -33.78 -63.27 -23.82
N LYS A 60 -32.53 -62.82 -23.76
CA LYS A 60 -31.33 -63.62 -23.68
C LYS A 60 -30.53 -63.37 -22.42
N THR A 61 -30.15 -64.42 -21.71
CA THR A 61 -29.30 -64.31 -20.52
C THR A 61 -27.84 -64.46 -20.96
N MET A 62 -27.01 -63.43 -20.78
CA MET A 62 -25.58 -63.45 -21.07
C MET A 62 -24.82 -63.79 -19.81
N ARG A 63 -24.01 -64.84 -19.82
CA ARG A 63 -23.12 -65.25 -18.71
C ARG A 63 -21.68 -65.22 -19.25
N GLY A 64 -20.82 -64.50 -18.56
CA GLY A 64 -19.39 -64.59 -18.81
C GLY A 64 -18.63 -63.27 -18.67
N GLN A 65 -17.49 -63.35 -18.03
CA GLN A 65 -16.57 -62.24 -17.80
C GLN A 65 -16.07 -61.60 -19.14
N THR A 66 -15.89 -62.45 -20.13
CA THR A 66 -15.43 -62.06 -21.49
C THR A 66 -16.45 -61.15 -22.22
N GLN A 67 -17.74 -61.45 -22.10
CA GLN A 67 -18.79 -60.64 -22.77
C GLN A 67 -18.97 -59.26 -22.10
N PHE A 68 -18.78 -59.19 -20.77
CA PHE A 68 -18.85 -57.93 -20.05
C PHE A 68 -17.66 -57.01 -20.38
N ILE A 69 -16.45 -57.60 -20.48
CA ILE A 69 -15.24 -56.86 -20.92
C ILE A 69 -15.40 -56.39 -22.36
N THR A 70 -16.01 -57.16 -23.23
CA THR A 70 -16.22 -56.77 -24.62
C THR A 70 -17.21 -55.59 -24.75
N ILE A 71 -18.28 -55.57 -23.91
CA ILE A 71 -19.24 -54.45 -23.89
C ILE A 71 -18.59 -53.18 -23.36
N ILE A 72 -17.80 -53.26 -22.28
CA ILE A 72 -17.05 -52.12 -21.72
C ILE A 72 -16.02 -51.63 -22.76
N GLY A 73 -15.31 -52.54 -23.42
CA GLY A 73 -14.36 -52.16 -24.49
C GLY A 73 -15.01 -51.49 -25.68
N LEU A 74 -16.17 -51.96 -26.13
CA LEU A 74 -16.93 -51.35 -27.21
C LEU A 74 -17.51 -49.98 -26.83
N THR A 75 -18.05 -49.87 -25.62
CA THR A 75 -18.54 -48.55 -25.13
C THR A 75 -17.41 -47.54 -24.96
N GLY A 76 -16.24 -48.01 -24.41
CA GLY A 76 -15.05 -47.18 -24.29
C GLY A 76 -14.54 -46.70 -25.68
N LEU A 77 -14.50 -47.63 -26.64
CA LEU A 77 -14.12 -47.31 -28.04
C LEU A 77 -15.08 -46.34 -28.70
N CYS A 78 -16.40 -46.51 -28.49
CA CYS A 78 -17.41 -45.56 -29.00
C CYS A 78 -17.25 -44.19 -28.37
N VAL A 79 -16.95 -44.09 -27.05
CA VAL A 79 -16.68 -42.81 -26.38
C VAL A 79 -15.41 -42.15 -26.96
N LEU A 80 -14.36 -42.92 -27.20
CA LEU A 80 -13.12 -42.44 -27.81
C LEU A 80 -13.34 -41.98 -29.24
N ILE A 81 -14.15 -42.72 -30.05
CA ILE A 81 -14.52 -42.32 -31.39
C ILE A 81 -15.38 -41.04 -31.37
N ILE A 82 -16.32 -40.93 -30.43
CA ILE A 82 -17.11 -39.71 -30.25
C ILE A 82 -16.22 -38.54 -29.85
N LEU A 83 -15.26 -38.74 -28.94
CA LEU A 83 -14.29 -37.70 -28.58
C LEU A 83 -13.32 -37.36 -29.71
N TYR A 84 -12.99 -38.33 -30.56
CA TYR A 84 -12.14 -38.10 -31.76
C TYR A 84 -12.92 -37.49 -32.94
N MET A 85 -14.15 -37.93 -33.14
CA MET A 85 -15.05 -37.43 -34.18
C MET A 85 -15.78 -36.14 -33.81
N TYR A 86 -15.83 -35.83 -32.47
CA TYR A 86 -16.15 -34.46 -32.08
C TYR A 86 -15.08 -33.59 -32.72
N PRO A 87 -15.42 -32.82 -33.77
CA PRO A 87 -14.47 -31.84 -34.23
C PRO A 87 -14.09 -31.10 -32.97
N LYS A 88 -12.79 -30.92 -32.75
CA LYS A 88 -12.31 -29.86 -31.85
C LYS A 88 -12.98 -28.59 -32.36
N ARG A 89 -14.25 -28.42 -32.05
CA ARG A 89 -14.86 -27.11 -32.02
C ARG A 89 -13.90 -26.38 -31.17
N GLY A 90 -13.02 -25.67 -31.85
CA GLY A 90 -12.00 -24.89 -31.26
C GLY A 90 -12.67 -24.27 -30.06
N GLY A 91 -12.12 -24.47 -28.88
CA GLY A 91 -12.64 -23.85 -27.70
C GLY A 91 -13.12 -22.52 -28.19
N ILE A 92 -14.36 -22.14 -27.89
CA ILE A 92 -14.74 -20.77 -27.95
C ILE A 92 -13.69 -20.12 -27.06
N SER A 93 -12.50 -19.87 -27.65
CA SER A 93 -11.71 -18.74 -27.27
C SER A 93 -12.75 -17.65 -27.40
N LEU A 94 -13.35 -17.27 -26.30
CA LEU A 94 -13.67 -15.91 -26.05
C LEU A 94 -12.33 -15.18 -26.19
N LYS A 95 -11.79 -15.12 -27.42
CA LYS A 95 -11.11 -13.93 -27.83
C LYS A 95 -12.18 -12.87 -27.63
N SER A 96 -12.21 -12.34 -26.39
CA SER A 96 -12.65 -10.99 -26.24
C SER A 96 -11.94 -10.28 -27.37
N SER A 97 -12.69 -9.84 -28.36
CA SER A 97 -12.23 -8.85 -29.33
C SER A 97 -12.15 -7.48 -28.65
N PHE A 98 -11.70 -7.46 -27.38
CA PHE A 98 -10.83 -6.43 -26.92
C PHE A 98 -9.57 -6.66 -27.73
N SER A 99 -9.45 -5.94 -28.86
CA SER A 99 -8.13 -5.63 -29.36
C SER A 99 -7.37 -5.20 -28.13
N ASP A 100 -6.43 -6.02 -27.68
CA ASP A 100 -5.32 -5.55 -26.87
C ASP A 100 -4.58 -4.54 -27.74
N ASN A 101 -5.16 -3.35 -27.90
CA ASN A 101 -4.39 -2.16 -28.09
C ASN A 101 -3.56 -2.11 -26.83
N VAL A 102 -2.37 -2.71 -26.90
CA VAL A 102 -1.36 -2.59 -25.85
C VAL A 102 -1.16 -1.09 -25.72
N ARG A 103 -1.88 -0.48 -24.79
CA ARG A 103 -1.75 0.94 -24.50
C ARG A 103 -0.28 1.15 -24.12
N GLN A 104 0.44 1.83 -24.97
CA GLN A 104 1.83 2.15 -24.72
C GLN A 104 1.89 3.07 -23.49
N TYR A 105 2.79 2.79 -22.55
CA TYR A 105 3.05 3.62 -21.37
C TYR A 105 3.42 5.04 -21.80
N ASN A 106 2.73 6.02 -21.24
CA ASN A 106 3.03 7.43 -21.49
C ASN A 106 4.20 7.89 -20.58
N ARG A 107 5.37 8.09 -21.19
CA ARG A 107 6.61 8.48 -20.52
C ARG A 107 6.78 10.00 -20.35
N THR A 108 5.72 10.79 -20.59
CA THR A 108 5.79 12.25 -20.42
C THR A 108 6.12 12.60 -18.99
N TYR A 109 7.32 13.17 -18.78
CA TYR A 109 7.80 13.66 -17.49
C TYR A 109 8.86 14.75 -17.73
N PRO A 110 8.76 15.92 -17.10
CA PRO A 110 7.58 16.46 -16.38
C PRO A 110 6.33 16.55 -17.25
N LEU A 111 5.13 16.77 -16.64
CA LEU A 111 3.87 16.87 -17.41
C LEU A 111 3.85 18.09 -18.32
N SER A 112 4.39 19.24 -17.86
CA SER A 112 4.60 20.42 -18.69
C SER A 112 6.03 20.52 -19.19
N ARG A 113 6.20 21.08 -20.37
CA ARG A 113 7.55 21.30 -20.94
C ARG A 113 8.32 22.30 -20.11
N PRO A 114 9.60 21.99 -19.72
CA PRO A 114 10.46 22.96 -19.07
C PRO A 114 10.71 24.18 -19.95
N ILE A 115 10.73 25.36 -19.34
CA ILE A 115 11.15 26.59 -19.98
C ILE A 115 12.67 26.65 -19.93
N LYS A 116 13.31 26.67 -21.11
CA LYS A 116 14.75 26.74 -21.23
C LYS A 116 15.15 28.11 -21.76
N THR A 117 16.02 28.80 -21.02
CA THR A 117 16.73 29.99 -21.48
C THR A 117 18.21 29.65 -21.70
N SER A 118 19.04 30.64 -22.05
CA SER A 118 20.51 30.45 -22.25
C SER A 118 21.21 29.89 -21.02
N SER A 119 20.72 30.18 -19.81
CA SER A 119 21.40 29.85 -18.54
C SER A 119 20.49 29.12 -17.51
N LEU A 120 19.19 28.98 -17.77
CA LEU A 120 18.25 28.43 -16.78
C LEU A 120 17.33 27.40 -17.41
N TYR A 121 17.07 26.34 -16.62
CA TYR A 121 15.92 25.47 -16.80
C TYR A 121 14.90 25.82 -15.71
N THR A 122 13.65 26.05 -16.10
CA THR A 122 12.57 26.33 -15.17
C THR A 122 11.48 25.27 -15.34
N PHE A 123 11.18 24.60 -14.27
CA PHE A 123 10.19 23.51 -14.18
C PHE A 123 9.00 23.97 -13.36
N LYS A 124 7.79 23.66 -13.80
CA LYS A 124 6.62 23.81 -12.97
C LYS A 124 6.60 22.70 -11.91
N ILE A 125 6.35 23.06 -10.66
CA ILE A 125 6.22 22.13 -9.54
C ILE A 125 4.86 22.26 -8.88
N GLY A 126 4.35 21.15 -8.34
CA GLY A 126 3.16 21.11 -7.50
C GLY A 126 3.48 20.49 -6.15
N ILE A 127 2.81 20.99 -5.10
CA ILE A 127 2.85 20.41 -3.76
C ILE A 127 1.43 20.22 -3.21
N ILE A 128 1.26 19.18 -2.37
CA ILE A 128 -0.04 18.77 -1.83
C ILE A 128 0.01 18.68 -0.30
N THR A 129 -1.13 18.97 0.38
CA THR A 129 -1.18 18.91 1.84
C THR A 129 -1.78 17.60 2.36
N ASP A 130 -1.23 17.15 3.47
CA ASP A 130 -1.91 16.34 4.48
C ASP A 130 -2.29 17.25 5.65
N LEU A 131 -3.59 17.45 5.86
CA LEU A 131 -4.10 18.31 6.94
C LEU A 131 -4.50 17.51 8.18
N ASP A 132 -4.26 16.21 8.19
CA ASP A 132 -4.74 15.31 9.23
C ASP A 132 -6.24 15.52 9.52
N GLN A 133 -6.63 15.60 10.78
CA GLN A 133 -8.04 15.84 11.16
C GLN A 133 -8.60 17.18 10.68
N LYS A 134 -7.74 18.16 10.37
CA LYS A 134 -8.16 19.47 9.83
C LYS A 134 -8.60 19.40 8.37
N SER A 135 -8.42 18.25 7.70
CA SER A 135 -8.95 17.98 6.35
C SER A 135 -10.47 18.04 6.31
N LYS A 136 -11.16 17.68 7.40
CA LYS A 136 -12.63 17.67 7.48
C LYS A 136 -13.20 19.07 7.31
N SER A 137 -14.13 19.22 6.34
CA SER A 137 -14.78 20.49 6.07
C SER A 137 -15.69 20.90 7.23
N THR A 138 -15.58 22.14 7.66
CA THR A 138 -16.50 22.76 8.64
C THR A 138 -17.73 23.39 7.96
N GLN A 139 -17.68 23.56 6.64
CA GLN A 139 -18.73 24.22 5.86
C GLN A 139 -19.62 23.21 5.12
N ASP A 140 -18.99 22.17 4.55
CA ASP A 140 -19.65 21.16 3.72
C ASP A 140 -19.80 19.86 4.52
N LYS A 141 -21.03 19.33 4.61
CA LYS A 141 -21.29 18.06 5.31
C LYS A 141 -20.66 16.88 4.57
N ALA A 142 -19.99 15.99 5.30
CA ALA A 142 -19.34 14.78 4.76
C ALA A 142 -18.38 15.08 3.58
N MET A 143 -17.59 16.13 3.73
CA MET A 143 -16.55 16.54 2.78
C MET A 143 -15.23 16.73 3.49
N TRP A 144 -14.15 16.35 2.80
CA TRP A 144 -12.78 16.53 3.25
C TRP A 144 -12.01 17.33 2.22
N ASN A 145 -10.99 18.06 2.66
CA ASN A 145 -10.26 19.02 1.84
C ASN A 145 -8.75 18.78 1.95
N ALA A 146 -8.06 19.04 0.85
CA ALA A 146 -6.61 19.23 0.81
C ALA A 146 -6.31 20.48 -0.01
N TYR A 147 -5.08 21.00 0.06
CA TYR A 147 -4.65 22.15 -0.74
C TYR A 147 -3.54 21.73 -1.69
N PHE A 148 -3.69 22.15 -2.94
CA PHE A 148 -2.69 21.98 -4.00
C PHE A 148 -2.11 23.35 -4.35
N LYS A 149 -0.79 23.50 -4.21
CA LYS A 149 -0.07 24.74 -4.50
C LYS A 149 0.92 24.50 -5.61
N THR A 150 1.01 25.47 -6.53
CA THR A 150 1.95 25.44 -7.65
C THR A 150 3.02 26.51 -7.53
N GLY A 151 4.11 26.28 -8.26
CA GLY A 151 5.23 27.20 -8.33
C GLY A 151 6.22 26.75 -9.39
N PHE A 152 7.42 27.33 -9.36
CA PHE A 152 8.48 27.05 -10.31
C PHE A 152 9.80 26.80 -9.57
N LEU A 153 10.49 25.74 -10.00
CA LEU A 153 11.89 25.50 -9.64
C LEU A 153 12.75 25.91 -10.83
N SER A 154 13.70 26.81 -10.61
CA SER A 154 14.70 27.21 -11.60
C SER A 154 16.07 26.66 -11.23
N TYR A 155 16.74 26.03 -12.18
CA TYR A 155 18.09 25.46 -12.03
C TYR A 155 19.05 26.05 -13.06
N ASN A 156 20.20 26.53 -12.60
CA ASN A 156 21.30 27.00 -13.44
C ASN A 156 22.40 25.93 -13.50
N PRO A 157 22.62 25.25 -14.66
CA PRO A 157 23.62 24.18 -14.76
C PRO A 157 25.05 24.65 -14.66
N THR A 158 25.32 25.95 -14.88
CA THR A 158 26.69 26.50 -14.80
C THR A 158 27.07 26.84 -13.37
N SER A 159 26.19 27.49 -12.61
CA SER A 159 26.43 27.89 -11.22
C SER A 159 25.90 26.89 -10.19
N HIS A 160 25.22 25.84 -10.64
CA HIS A 160 24.50 24.85 -9.80
C HIS A 160 23.48 25.47 -8.82
N ASN A 161 23.06 26.72 -9.09
CA ASN A 161 22.10 27.41 -8.22
C ASN A 161 20.68 26.92 -8.48
N VAL A 162 19.95 26.65 -7.40
CA VAL A 162 18.52 26.28 -7.39
C VAL A 162 17.72 27.38 -6.72
N MET A 163 16.63 27.77 -7.33
CA MET A 163 15.69 28.75 -6.78
C MET A 163 14.26 28.25 -6.94
N VAL A 164 13.45 28.45 -5.91
CA VAL A 164 12.01 28.13 -5.94
C VAL A 164 11.21 29.40 -5.79
N THR A 165 10.17 29.54 -6.59
CA THR A 165 9.19 30.64 -6.49
C THR A 165 7.78 30.07 -6.52
N TRP A 166 6.91 30.56 -5.65
CA TRP A 166 5.53 30.10 -5.57
C TRP A 166 4.61 31.04 -6.33
N ASP A 167 3.54 30.48 -6.92
CA ASP A 167 2.46 31.27 -7.50
C ASP A 167 1.84 32.19 -6.44
N ARG A 168 1.49 33.40 -6.86
CA ARG A 168 0.89 34.39 -5.96
C ARG A 168 -0.58 34.11 -5.62
N SER A 169 -1.22 33.24 -6.40
CA SER A 169 -2.60 32.82 -6.13
C SER A 169 -2.66 31.94 -4.88
N ASP A 170 -3.82 31.97 -4.22
CA ASP A 170 -4.08 31.02 -3.13
C ASP A 170 -3.99 29.56 -3.62
N PRO A 171 -3.57 28.63 -2.75
CA PRO A 171 -3.58 27.21 -3.08
C PRO A 171 -4.97 26.74 -3.49
N LYS A 172 -5.05 25.93 -4.53
CA LYS A 172 -6.31 25.34 -4.98
C LYS A 172 -6.84 24.34 -3.96
N LYS A 173 -8.11 24.51 -3.60
CA LYS A 173 -8.78 23.64 -2.65
C LYS A 173 -9.36 22.42 -3.36
N LEU A 174 -8.79 21.25 -3.12
CA LEU A 174 -9.31 19.96 -3.57
C LEU A 174 -10.31 19.43 -2.55
N LYS A 175 -11.42 18.85 -3.02
CA LYS A 175 -12.48 18.32 -2.16
C LYS A 175 -12.87 16.91 -2.58
N ASN A 176 -13.19 16.08 -1.58
CA ASN A 176 -13.76 14.76 -1.82
C ASN A 176 -14.62 14.30 -0.64
N SER A 177 -15.54 13.35 -0.89
CA SER A 177 -16.44 12.77 0.12
C SER A 177 -16.00 11.37 0.60
N TYR A 178 -14.92 10.82 0.05
CA TYR A 178 -14.41 9.51 0.52
C TYR A 178 -13.72 9.66 1.87
N SER A 179 -14.05 8.76 2.79
CA SER A 179 -13.47 8.75 4.12
C SER A 179 -13.52 7.37 4.75
N LEU A 180 -12.59 7.09 5.66
CA LEU A 180 -12.57 5.93 6.50
C LEU A 180 -12.58 6.37 7.98
N LYS A 181 -13.58 5.93 8.76
CA LYS A 181 -13.74 6.32 10.16
C LYS A 181 -13.70 7.85 10.36
N ASP A 182 -14.42 8.57 9.48
CA ASP A 182 -14.57 10.03 9.51
C ASP A 182 -13.26 10.80 9.24
N ARG A 183 -12.28 10.18 8.57
CA ARG A 183 -11.02 10.80 8.09
C ARG A 183 -10.80 10.50 6.61
N GLY A 184 -10.22 11.44 5.87
CA GLY A 184 -9.89 11.33 4.45
C GLY A 184 -9.28 12.60 3.90
N MET A 185 -8.80 12.57 2.66
CA MET A 185 -8.06 13.65 2.01
C MET A 185 -6.78 14.05 2.77
N GLU A 186 -6.15 13.09 3.42
CA GLU A 186 -4.84 13.18 4.03
C GLU A 186 -3.82 12.72 2.98
N LEU A 187 -3.38 13.69 2.14
CA LEU A 187 -2.68 13.39 0.90
C LEU A 187 -1.17 13.49 1.09
N SER A 188 -0.50 12.35 1.09
CA SER A 188 0.89 12.18 1.51
C SER A 188 1.93 12.30 0.39
N GLU A 189 1.58 12.12 -0.87
CA GLU A 189 2.56 12.14 -1.96
C GLU A 189 1.94 12.58 -3.29
N LEU A 190 2.79 13.05 -4.21
CA LEU A 190 2.48 13.29 -5.62
C LEU A 190 3.42 12.47 -6.52
N VAL A 191 2.88 11.90 -7.60
CA VAL A 191 3.69 11.21 -8.60
C VAL A 191 3.08 11.33 -9.99
N VAL A 192 3.93 11.53 -10.99
CA VAL A 192 3.53 11.40 -12.40
C VAL A 192 3.69 9.94 -12.82
N PHE A 193 2.58 9.31 -13.20
CA PHE A 193 2.54 7.94 -13.68
C PHE A 193 1.66 7.81 -14.92
N ASP A 194 2.19 7.26 -16.01
CA ASP A 194 1.50 7.09 -17.30
C ASP A 194 0.88 8.40 -17.81
N GLY A 195 1.62 9.53 -17.64
CA GLY A 195 1.18 10.87 -18.04
C GLY A 195 0.05 11.47 -17.21
N ARG A 196 -0.21 10.92 -16.03
CA ARG A 196 -1.23 11.37 -15.07
C ARG A 196 -0.58 11.85 -13.77
N LEU A 197 -1.12 12.89 -13.18
CA LEU A 197 -0.74 13.34 -11.83
C LEU A 197 -1.57 12.57 -10.81
N LEU A 198 -0.93 11.75 -9.98
CA LEU A 198 -1.56 10.94 -8.95
C LEU A 198 -1.19 11.44 -7.56
N THR A 199 -2.10 11.23 -6.60
CA THR A 199 -1.90 11.47 -5.17
C THR A 199 -2.55 10.36 -4.34
N PHE A 200 -2.16 10.25 -3.07
CA PHE A 200 -2.44 9.09 -2.23
C PHE A 200 -3.03 9.54 -0.90
N ASP A 201 -4.20 9.02 -0.56
CA ASP A 201 -4.85 9.27 0.73
C ASP A 201 -4.41 8.19 1.73
N ASP A 202 -3.64 8.57 2.75
CA ASP A 202 -3.03 7.67 3.73
C ASP A 202 -4.06 7.04 4.70
N ARG A 203 -5.30 7.54 4.71
CA ARG A 203 -6.38 7.03 5.56
C ARG A 203 -7.26 6.02 4.85
N THR A 204 -7.72 6.39 3.67
CA THR A 204 -8.62 5.54 2.90
C THR A 204 -7.87 4.51 2.06
N GLY A 205 -6.58 4.76 1.76
CA GLY A 205 -5.79 3.98 0.82
C GLY A 205 -6.16 4.24 -0.64
N ILE A 206 -6.96 5.28 -0.91
CA ILE A 206 -7.37 5.61 -2.28
C ILE A 206 -6.25 6.36 -2.99
N VAL A 207 -5.91 5.89 -4.18
CA VAL A 207 -5.09 6.62 -5.14
C VAL A 207 -6.02 7.46 -6.01
N PHE A 208 -5.80 8.77 -6.04
CA PHE A 208 -6.57 9.69 -6.86
C PHE A 208 -5.75 10.21 -8.02
N GLU A 209 -6.41 10.43 -9.15
CA GLU A 209 -5.89 11.24 -10.24
C GLU A 209 -6.37 12.69 -10.07
N ILE A 210 -5.45 13.65 -10.15
CA ILE A 210 -5.73 15.08 -10.12
C ILE A 210 -5.91 15.56 -11.57
N LEU A 211 -7.13 15.94 -11.92
CA LEU A 211 -7.45 16.49 -13.24
C LEU A 211 -7.54 18.00 -13.20
N ASN A 212 -6.81 18.67 -14.12
CA ASN A 212 -6.80 20.13 -14.27
C ASN A 212 -6.52 20.87 -12.96
N GLU A 213 -5.74 20.25 -12.06
CA GLU A 213 -5.39 20.81 -10.74
C GLU A 213 -6.59 21.13 -9.82
N GLU A 214 -7.78 20.58 -10.09
CA GLU A 214 -9.02 20.93 -9.38
C GLU A 214 -9.88 19.73 -9.01
N LYS A 215 -9.90 18.70 -9.85
CA LYS A 215 -10.78 17.53 -9.66
C LYS A 215 -10.02 16.30 -9.21
N MET A 216 -10.57 15.62 -8.21
CA MET A 216 -10.05 14.37 -7.68
C MET A 216 -10.89 13.20 -8.21
N VAL A 217 -10.27 12.31 -8.97
CA VAL A 217 -10.93 11.10 -9.49
C VAL A 217 -10.30 9.88 -8.83
N PRO A 218 -11.06 9.04 -8.09
CA PRO A 218 -10.51 7.83 -7.50
C PRO A 218 -10.14 6.83 -8.61
N TRP A 219 -8.97 6.24 -8.50
CA TRP A 219 -8.45 5.28 -9.49
C TRP A 219 -8.31 3.88 -8.91
N VAL A 220 -7.58 3.71 -7.81
CA VAL A 220 -7.30 2.41 -7.18
C VAL A 220 -7.46 2.54 -5.68
N LEU A 221 -7.97 1.48 -5.03
CA LEU A 221 -7.98 1.34 -3.57
C LEU A 221 -6.87 0.39 -3.15
N LEU A 222 -5.98 0.84 -2.27
CA LEU A 222 -4.93 0.06 -1.66
C LEU A 222 -5.35 -0.38 -0.25
N VAL A 223 -5.18 -1.66 0.04
CA VAL A 223 -5.53 -2.27 1.33
C VAL A 223 -4.26 -2.56 2.12
N ASP A 224 -4.29 -2.36 3.44
CA ASP A 224 -3.15 -2.50 4.33
C ASP A 224 -2.57 -3.93 4.34
N GLY A 225 -1.27 -4.05 4.69
CA GLY A 225 -0.56 -5.32 4.80
C GLY A 225 -0.56 -6.13 3.50
N ASP A 226 -0.94 -7.39 3.58
CA ASP A 226 -0.99 -8.34 2.46
C ASP A 226 -2.25 -8.18 1.56
N GLY A 227 -3.06 -7.14 1.78
CA GLY A 227 -4.29 -6.89 1.03
C GLY A 227 -5.54 -7.53 1.63
N ARG A 228 -5.48 -8.06 2.86
CA ARG A 228 -6.60 -8.72 3.54
C ARG A 228 -7.03 -8.01 4.83
N SER A 229 -6.70 -6.74 4.97
CA SER A 229 -7.05 -5.89 6.11
C SER A 229 -8.36 -5.14 5.83
N GLU A 230 -9.11 -4.79 6.88
CA GLU A 230 -10.22 -3.84 6.79
C GLU A 230 -9.77 -2.38 6.72
N LYS A 231 -8.47 -2.14 6.88
CA LYS A 231 -7.86 -0.81 6.89
C LYS A 231 -7.32 -0.45 5.50
N GLY A 232 -7.48 0.81 5.10
CA GLY A 232 -6.79 1.38 3.96
C GLY A 232 -5.27 1.37 4.15
N PHE A 233 -4.52 1.24 3.07
CA PHE A 233 -3.07 1.29 3.11
C PHE A 233 -2.59 2.70 3.46
N LYS A 234 -1.73 2.81 4.46
CA LYS A 234 -1.11 4.08 4.83
C LYS A 234 0.01 4.38 3.85
N SER A 235 -0.37 5.00 2.73
CA SER A 235 0.55 5.38 1.66
C SER A 235 1.37 6.58 2.10
N GLU A 236 2.70 6.49 2.06
CA GLU A 236 3.60 7.57 2.50
C GLU A 236 4.53 8.07 1.39
N TRP A 237 4.86 7.22 0.45
CA TRP A 237 5.72 7.56 -0.67
C TRP A 237 5.36 6.78 -1.92
N ALA A 238 5.68 7.33 -3.08
CA ALA A 238 5.45 6.66 -4.36
C ALA A 238 6.53 7.02 -5.39
N THR A 239 6.87 6.04 -6.24
CA THR A 239 7.82 6.21 -7.33
C THR A 239 7.52 5.26 -8.47
N VAL A 240 8.04 5.55 -9.66
CA VAL A 240 7.92 4.69 -10.82
C VAL A 240 9.22 3.94 -11.05
N LYS A 241 9.13 2.62 -11.24
CA LYS A 241 10.25 1.75 -11.61
C LYS A 241 9.79 0.79 -12.69
N ASN A 242 10.47 0.79 -13.85
CA ASN A 242 10.14 -0.09 -14.98
C ASN A 242 8.65 0.00 -15.39
N GLU A 243 8.11 1.21 -15.50
CA GLU A 243 6.70 1.46 -15.89
C GLU A 243 5.67 0.88 -14.92
N VAL A 244 6.07 0.55 -13.69
CA VAL A 244 5.22 0.11 -12.59
C VAL A 244 5.30 1.14 -11.48
N LEU A 245 4.15 1.51 -10.94
CA LEU A 245 4.06 2.41 -9.79
C LEU A 245 4.28 1.61 -8.50
N TYR A 246 5.26 2.01 -7.71
CA TYR A 246 5.54 1.50 -6.37
C TYR A 246 5.00 2.50 -5.35
N VAL A 247 4.25 2.02 -4.38
CA VAL A 247 3.68 2.81 -3.28
C VAL A 247 4.08 2.16 -1.96
N GLY A 248 4.78 2.88 -1.12
CA GLY A 248 5.20 2.39 0.18
C GLY A 248 4.47 3.06 1.33
N SER A 249 4.56 2.45 2.49
CA SER A 249 4.11 2.97 3.76
C SER A 249 5.30 3.38 4.62
N MET A 250 5.08 3.68 5.90
CA MET A 250 6.10 4.25 6.79
C MET A 250 7.31 3.34 7.05
N GLY A 251 7.29 2.06 6.67
CA GLY A 251 8.46 1.15 6.73
C GLY A 251 8.85 0.68 8.13
N LYS A 252 8.25 1.19 9.21
CA LYS A 252 8.44 0.66 10.55
C LYS A 252 7.32 -0.32 10.92
N GLU A 253 7.54 -1.13 11.94
CA GLU A 253 6.53 -1.96 12.55
C GLU A 253 5.35 -1.09 13.05
N TRP A 254 4.12 -1.58 12.91
CA TRP A 254 2.99 -0.99 13.59
C TRP A 254 3.11 -1.30 15.09
N THR A 255 3.06 -0.27 15.90
CA THR A 255 3.22 -0.36 17.35
C THR A 255 2.06 0.29 18.08
N THR A 256 1.90 -0.02 19.38
CA THR A 256 1.09 0.78 20.30
C THR A 256 1.78 2.14 20.54
N ASP A 257 1.08 3.08 21.20
CA ASP A 257 1.65 4.37 21.60
C ASP A 257 2.83 4.20 22.58
N ALA A 258 2.90 3.06 23.28
CA ALA A 258 4.02 2.66 24.15
C ALA A 258 5.14 1.94 23.37
N GLY A 259 5.04 1.79 22.06
CA GLY A 259 6.05 1.17 21.21
C GLY A 259 6.02 -0.36 21.17
N GLU A 260 4.98 -1.02 21.71
CA GLU A 260 4.85 -2.47 21.65
C GLU A 260 4.45 -2.94 20.25
N PHE A 261 5.10 -3.99 19.76
CA PHE A 261 4.84 -4.54 18.44
C PHE A 261 3.40 -5.00 18.24
N GLN A 262 2.78 -4.64 17.12
CA GLN A 262 1.45 -5.10 16.70
C GLN A 262 1.48 -5.88 15.37
N SER A 263 2.10 -5.33 14.33
CA SER A 263 2.16 -6.00 13.02
C SER A 263 3.28 -5.43 12.12
N HIS A 264 3.57 -6.17 11.05
CA HIS A 264 4.46 -5.74 9.97
C HIS A 264 3.71 -5.08 8.80
N ASN A 265 2.42 -4.76 8.95
CA ASN A 265 1.63 -4.21 7.84
C ASN A 265 2.24 -2.97 7.18
N PRO A 266 2.79 -1.97 7.90
CA PRO A 266 3.41 -0.81 7.28
C PRO A 266 4.75 -1.09 6.59
N GLN A 267 5.25 -2.31 6.65
CA GLN A 267 6.45 -2.74 5.92
C GLN A 267 6.12 -3.46 4.61
N TYR A 268 4.87 -3.39 4.14
CA TYR A 268 4.50 -3.77 2.79
C TYR A 268 4.67 -2.61 1.82
N VAL A 269 4.97 -2.95 0.57
CA VAL A 269 4.97 -2.03 -0.58
C VAL A 269 3.97 -2.55 -1.59
N LYS A 270 3.18 -1.66 -2.19
CA LYS A 270 2.24 -2.00 -3.25
C LYS A 270 2.87 -1.70 -4.60
N THR A 271 2.57 -2.53 -5.59
CA THR A 271 2.87 -2.21 -6.99
C THR A 271 1.56 -2.11 -7.76
N ILE A 272 1.47 -1.13 -8.65
CA ILE A 272 0.28 -0.88 -9.46
C ILE A 272 0.71 -0.81 -10.92
N THR A 273 0.08 -1.63 -11.77
CA THR A 273 0.30 -1.57 -13.23
C THR A 273 -0.50 -0.41 -13.85
N VAL A 274 -0.22 -0.07 -15.11
CA VAL A 274 -1.00 0.93 -15.87
C VAL A 274 -2.49 0.59 -15.98
N LYS A 275 -2.85 -0.67 -15.79
CA LYS A 275 -4.24 -1.15 -15.78
C LYS A 275 -4.90 -1.07 -14.41
N GLY A 276 -4.15 -0.67 -13.35
CA GLY A 276 -4.66 -0.63 -11.97
C GLY A 276 -4.59 -1.96 -11.23
N GLU A 277 -3.85 -2.95 -11.75
CA GLU A 277 -3.65 -4.24 -11.06
C GLU A 277 -2.69 -4.06 -9.90
N VAL A 278 -3.09 -4.46 -8.69
CA VAL A 278 -2.33 -4.27 -7.45
C VAL A 278 -1.66 -5.58 -7.02
N SER A 279 -0.38 -5.49 -6.65
CA SER A 279 0.33 -6.57 -5.95
C SER A 279 0.88 -6.08 -4.61
N HIS A 280 1.13 -7.03 -3.69
CA HIS A 280 1.56 -6.75 -2.32
C HIS A 280 2.95 -7.36 -2.09
N LEU A 281 3.96 -6.53 -1.87
CA LEU A 281 5.34 -6.95 -1.64
C LEU A 281 5.66 -6.82 -0.15
N ASN A 282 6.16 -7.89 0.45
CA ASN A 282 6.65 -7.85 1.83
C ASN A 282 8.09 -7.33 1.82
N TRP A 283 8.32 -6.12 2.36
CA TRP A 283 9.60 -5.45 2.44
C TRP A 283 10.16 -5.35 3.87
N VAL A 284 9.76 -6.25 4.75
CA VAL A 284 10.30 -6.29 6.14
C VAL A 284 11.83 -6.36 6.15
N LYS A 285 12.41 -7.22 5.29
CA LYS A 285 13.87 -7.36 5.22
C LYS A 285 14.54 -6.14 4.62
N GLU A 286 13.92 -5.54 3.62
CA GLU A 286 14.40 -4.35 2.92
C GLU A 286 14.46 -3.15 3.87
N PHE A 287 13.37 -2.85 4.57
CA PHE A 287 13.32 -1.77 5.55
C PHE A 287 14.24 -2.02 6.75
N ASN A 288 14.38 -3.27 7.21
CA ASN A 288 15.34 -3.60 8.27
C ASN A 288 16.77 -3.30 7.83
N ARG A 289 17.18 -3.66 6.62
CA ARG A 289 18.52 -3.35 6.09
C ARG A 289 18.77 -1.85 6.01
N LEU A 290 17.78 -1.06 5.56
CA LEU A 290 17.90 0.39 5.51
C LEU A 290 18.18 0.97 6.92
N ARG A 291 17.41 0.62 7.94
CA ARG A 291 17.63 1.13 9.30
C ARG A 291 18.92 0.60 9.95
N GLU A 292 19.25 -0.67 9.69
CA GLU A 292 20.47 -1.30 10.20
C GLU A 292 21.75 -0.68 9.61
N SER A 293 21.69 -0.13 8.38
CA SER A 293 22.82 0.54 7.75
C SER A 293 23.34 1.77 8.51
N ILE A 294 22.49 2.38 9.38
CA ILE A 294 22.86 3.47 10.29
C ILE A 294 22.86 3.05 11.76
N GLY A 295 22.94 1.73 12.01
CA GLY A 295 23.09 1.17 13.36
C GLY A 295 21.82 1.26 14.20
N ILE A 296 20.64 1.22 13.57
CA ILE A 296 19.35 1.17 14.26
C ILE A 296 18.79 -0.25 14.16
N TYR A 297 18.54 -0.86 15.31
CA TYR A 297 17.99 -2.20 15.47
C TYR A 297 16.71 -2.14 16.31
N TRP A 298 15.80 -3.10 16.12
CA TRP A 298 14.61 -3.21 16.97
C TRP A 298 15.00 -3.24 18.46
N PRO A 299 14.31 -2.47 19.34
CA PRO A 299 13.08 -1.70 19.13
C PRO A 299 13.26 -0.27 18.58
N GLY A 300 14.46 0.13 18.20
CA GLY A 300 14.67 1.36 17.44
C GLY A 300 13.92 1.32 16.10
N TYR A 301 13.65 2.49 15.53
CA TYR A 301 12.79 2.60 14.37
C TYR A 301 13.30 3.62 13.33
N MET A 302 12.78 3.49 12.13
CA MET A 302 12.96 4.44 11.02
C MET A 302 11.63 4.59 10.28
N ILE A 303 11.18 5.83 10.10
CA ILE A 303 9.93 6.17 9.39
C ILE A 303 10.30 6.76 8.04
N HIS A 304 9.72 6.19 6.98
CA HIS A 304 9.89 6.64 5.61
C HIS A 304 8.61 7.31 5.13
N GLU A 305 8.71 8.55 4.66
CA GLU A 305 7.65 9.26 3.95
C GLU A 305 8.15 9.72 2.57
N SER A 306 9.34 9.33 2.20
CA SER A 306 9.89 9.61 0.88
C SER A 306 10.80 8.48 0.39
N GLY A 307 10.60 8.08 -0.86
CA GLY A 307 11.36 7.02 -1.50
C GLY A 307 11.26 7.12 -3.02
N VAL A 308 12.40 7.14 -3.72
CA VAL A 308 12.46 7.32 -5.17
C VAL A 308 13.40 6.28 -5.78
N TRP A 309 12.99 5.69 -6.89
CA TRP A 309 13.85 4.89 -7.75
C TRP A 309 14.51 5.79 -8.81
N SER A 310 15.81 5.70 -8.97
CA SER A 310 16.55 6.34 -10.06
C SER A 310 16.87 5.33 -11.15
N ASP A 311 16.31 5.53 -12.33
CA ASP A 311 16.67 4.74 -13.53
C ASP A 311 18.10 5.06 -14.01
N VAL A 312 18.61 6.27 -13.73
CA VAL A 312 19.97 6.71 -14.07
C VAL A 312 21.00 5.95 -13.23
N HIS A 313 20.83 5.97 -11.91
CA HIS A 313 21.73 5.30 -10.97
C HIS A 313 21.42 3.81 -10.80
N ARG A 314 20.21 3.37 -11.20
CA ARG A 314 19.66 2.02 -10.96
C ARG A 314 19.68 1.65 -9.48
N LYS A 315 19.31 2.65 -8.65
CA LYS A 315 19.30 2.57 -7.18
C LYS A 315 18.00 3.13 -6.61
N TRP A 316 17.66 2.62 -5.46
CA TRP A 316 16.68 3.23 -4.57
C TRP A 316 17.35 4.36 -3.79
N PHE A 317 16.59 5.43 -3.55
CA PHE A 317 16.97 6.54 -2.69
C PHE A 317 15.86 6.78 -1.67
N PHE A 318 16.24 7.02 -0.40
CA PHE A 318 15.31 7.32 0.68
C PHE A 318 15.84 8.48 1.50
N LEU A 319 14.92 9.36 1.91
CA LEU A 319 15.12 10.40 2.90
C LEU A 319 14.17 10.12 4.06
N PRO A 320 14.59 9.32 5.08
CA PRO A 320 13.70 9.00 6.19
C PRO A 320 13.26 10.26 6.94
N ARG A 321 11.98 10.30 7.34
CA ARG A 321 11.43 11.42 8.12
C ARG A 321 11.92 11.41 9.54
N ARG A 322 11.83 10.26 10.20
CA ARG A 322 12.16 10.06 11.61
C ARG A 322 13.02 8.83 11.80
N CYS A 323 13.94 8.88 12.75
CA CYS A 323 14.66 7.68 13.18
C CYS A 323 15.20 7.82 14.60
N SER A 324 15.20 6.71 15.32
CA SER A 324 15.74 6.65 16.69
C SER A 324 16.30 5.25 16.99
N LYS A 325 17.35 5.19 17.81
CA LYS A 325 17.84 3.93 18.38
C LYS A 325 16.98 3.44 19.55
N GLU A 326 16.20 4.34 20.12
CA GLU A 326 15.28 4.05 21.20
C GLU A 326 13.93 3.58 20.65
N GLN A 327 13.15 2.94 21.52
CA GLN A 327 11.78 2.52 21.23
C GLN A 327 10.90 3.71 20.86
N TYR A 328 9.95 3.50 19.94
CA TYR A 328 9.01 4.52 19.52
C TYR A 328 8.21 5.09 20.71
N ASN A 329 8.12 6.41 20.76
CA ASN A 329 7.28 7.16 21.67
C ASN A 329 6.75 8.38 20.93
N ASP A 330 5.44 8.52 20.87
CA ASP A 330 4.73 9.54 20.08
C ASP A 330 5.23 10.97 20.38
N SER A 331 5.36 11.34 21.64
CA SER A 331 5.79 12.69 22.04
C SER A 331 7.27 12.96 21.76
N LEU A 332 8.14 11.95 21.80
CA LEU A 332 9.56 12.10 21.52
C LEU A 332 9.84 12.13 20.02
N ASP A 333 9.00 11.44 19.24
CA ASP A 333 9.15 11.31 17.78
C ASP A 333 9.15 12.67 17.07
N GLU A 334 8.43 13.67 17.58
CA GLU A 334 8.40 15.04 17.04
C GLU A 334 9.80 15.66 16.86
N ARG A 335 10.80 15.17 17.62
CA ARG A 335 12.18 15.68 17.64
C ARG A 335 13.21 14.67 17.15
N MET A 336 12.77 13.61 16.43
CA MET A 336 13.64 12.54 15.92
C MET A 336 13.87 12.63 14.42
N GLY A 337 14.04 13.85 13.89
CA GLY A 337 14.34 14.07 12.46
C GLY A 337 15.55 13.25 11.99
N CYS A 338 15.35 12.44 10.96
CA CYS A 338 16.37 11.56 10.40
C CYS A 338 17.06 12.25 9.21
N ASN A 339 18.21 12.89 9.46
CA ASN A 339 18.88 13.72 8.47
C ASN A 339 19.95 12.92 7.70
N VAL A 340 19.54 11.89 6.96
CA VAL A 340 20.39 11.07 6.12
C VAL A 340 19.75 10.83 4.75
N LEU A 341 20.55 10.76 3.71
CA LEU A 341 20.17 10.21 2.42
C LEU A 341 20.71 8.78 2.32
N LEU A 342 19.82 7.82 2.18
CA LEU A 342 20.16 6.42 1.95
C LEU A 342 20.05 6.13 0.46
N SER A 343 21.03 5.45 -0.12
CA SER A 343 20.92 4.88 -1.47
C SER A 343 21.27 3.40 -1.45
N ALA A 344 20.45 2.59 -2.13
CA ALA A 344 20.58 1.14 -2.11
C ALA A 344 20.44 0.53 -3.51
N ASP A 345 21.11 -0.59 -3.74
CA ASP A 345 20.91 -1.38 -4.94
C ASP A 345 19.45 -1.92 -5.03
N SER A 346 19.08 -2.52 -6.15
CA SER A 346 17.71 -3.00 -6.39
C SER A 346 17.22 -4.02 -5.36
N ASN A 347 18.12 -4.68 -4.65
CA ASN A 347 17.85 -5.73 -3.66
C ASN A 347 18.09 -5.26 -2.21
N MET A 348 18.44 -3.99 -2.00
CA MET A 348 18.73 -3.36 -0.70
C MET A 348 19.88 -4.04 0.08
N TYR A 349 20.85 -4.66 -0.61
CA TYR A 349 22.01 -5.26 0.07
C TYR A 349 23.18 -4.29 0.22
N ASP A 350 23.41 -3.45 -0.79
CA ASP A 350 24.45 -2.42 -0.77
C ASP A 350 23.83 -1.06 -0.47
N VAL A 351 23.86 -0.68 0.80
CA VAL A 351 23.28 0.60 1.27
C VAL A 351 24.41 1.59 1.54
N SER A 352 24.39 2.71 0.83
CA SER A 352 25.27 3.85 1.07
C SER A 352 24.52 4.93 1.85
N VAL A 353 25.23 5.60 2.75
CA VAL A 353 24.68 6.62 3.64
C VAL A 353 25.41 7.95 3.41
N VAL A 354 24.65 9.03 3.25
CA VAL A 354 25.16 10.40 3.20
C VAL A 354 24.49 11.19 4.32
N GLU A 355 25.30 11.72 5.23
CA GLU A 355 24.80 12.59 6.30
C GLU A 355 24.42 13.96 5.75
N LEU A 356 23.30 14.49 6.19
CA LEU A 356 22.78 15.79 5.82
C LEU A 356 22.79 16.74 7.04
N LYS A 357 22.60 18.04 6.78
CA LYS A 357 22.51 19.05 7.84
C LYS A 357 21.39 18.67 8.82
N ASN A 358 21.76 18.51 10.09
CA ASN A 358 20.84 18.03 11.13
C ASN A 358 19.94 19.15 11.65
N ILE A 359 18.61 18.95 11.52
CA ILE A 359 17.56 19.73 12.17
C ILE A 359 16.56 18.73 12.76
N ASN A 360 16.67 18.43 14.05
CA ASN A 360 15.93 17.34 14.69
C ASN A 360 14.40 17.47 14.64
N THR A 361 13.87 18.67 14.54
CA THR A 361 12.42 18.92 14.49
C THR A 361 11.84 18.77 13.09
N ARG A 362 12.67 18.79 12.05
CA ARG A 362 12.24 18.70 10.64
C ARG A 362 12.51 17.31 10.09
N GLY A 363 11.51 16.72 9.46
CA GLY A 363 11.60 15.45 8.78
C GLY A 363 11.30 15.60 7.28
N PHE A 364 11.95 14.79 6.45
CA PHE A 364 11.65 14.74 5.02
C PHE A 364 10.30 14.06 4.78
N SER A 365 9.43 14.73 4.02
CA SER A 365 8.11 14.20 3.68
C SER A 365 7.97 13.82 2.19
N SER A 366 8.75 14.40 1.29
CA SER A 366 8.81 14.01 -0.12
C SER A 366 10.09 14.53 -0.76
N PHE A 367 10.53 13.88 -1.83
CA PHE A 367 11.57 14.42 -2.70
C PHE A 367 11.45 13.90 -4.13
N LYS A 368 12.02 14.65 -5.07
CA LYS A 368 12.21 14.24 -6.47
C LYS A 368 13.61 14.64 -6.95
N PHE A 369 14.13 13.93 -7.93
CA PHE A 369 15.29 14.38 -8.66
C PHE A 369 14.92 15.52 -9.60
N VAL A 370 15.75 16.58 -9.64
CA VAL A 370 15.52 17.68 -10.56
C VAL A 370 15.75 17.19 -11.99
N PRO A 371 14.80 17.29 -12.91
CA PRO A 371 14.96 16.79 -14.27
C PRO A 371 16.16 17.44 -14.97
N THR A 372 16.80 16.73 -15.90
CA THR A 372 17.99 17.15 -16.67
C THR A 372 19.31 17.24 -15.87
N THR A 373 19.35 16.78 -14.62
CA THR A 373 20.55 16.80 -13.78
C THR A 373 21.21 15.42 -13.66
N GLU A 374 20.83 14.45 -14.49
CA GLU A 374 21.28 13.04 -14.37
C GLU A 374 21.07 12.50 -12.95
N ASP A 375 19.95 12.87 -12.33
CA ASP A 375 19.56 12.53 -10.94
C ASP A 375 20.63 12.91 -9.89
N GLN A 376 21.43 13.96 -10.17
CA GLN A 376 22.48 14.44 -9.25
C GLN A 376 21.93 15.43 -8.22
N ILE A 377 20.79 16.08 -8.49
CA ILE A 377 20.22 17.10 -7.63
C ILE A 377 18.84 16.66 -7.17
N ILE A 378 18.61 16.79 -5.87
CA ILE A 378 17.37 16.49 -5.18
C ILE A 378 16.70 17.82 -4.78
N VAL A 379 15.40 17.95 -5.03
CA VAL A 379 14.51 18.88 -4.35
C VAL A 379 13.65 18.11 -3.36
N ALA A 380 13.55 18.59 -2.13
CA ALA A 380 12.84 17.90 -1.07
C ALA A 380 11.94 18.83 -0.25
N LEU A 381 10.81 18.30 0.21
CA LEU A 381 9.98 18.90 1.24
C LEU A 381 10.41 18.36 2.62
N LYS A 382 10.38 19.26 3.61
CA LYS A 382 10.50 18.93 5.02
C LYS A 382 9.29 19.46 5.76
N THR A 383 8.78 18.68 6.69
CA THR A 383 7.72 19.14 7.61
C THR A 383 8.23 19.16 9.04
N GLU A 384 7.77 20.13 9.79
CA GLU A 384 7.99 20.33 11.21
C GLU A 384 6.64 20.23 11.92
N GLU A 385 6.52 19.31 12.86
CA GLU A 385 5.33 19.12 13.69
C GLU A 385 5.81 19.02 15.12
N VAL A 386 5.70 20.10 15.86
CA VAL A 386 6.20 20.20 17.24
C VAL A 386 5.18 20.97 18.07
N GLU A 387 4.73 20.38 19.17
CA GLU A 387 3.80 20.99 20.13
C GLU A 387 2.50 21.51 19.44
N GLY A 388 2.01 20.72 18.47
CA GLY A 388 0.78 21.04 17.72
C GLY A 388 0.90 22.17 16.69
N LYS A 389 2.11 22.68 16.45
CA LYS A 389 2.40 23.62 15.37
C LYS A 389 2.97 22.89 14.16
N THR A 390 2.58 23.29 12.98
CA THR A 390 3.06 22.73 11.72
C THR A 390 3.79 23.80 10.91
N ALA A 391 4.82 23.38 10.18
CA ALA A 391 5.46 24.21 9.16
C ALA A 391 6.05 23.34 8.07
N SER A 392 6.04 23.81 6.83
CA SER A 392 6.66 23.13 5.70
C SER A 392 7.77 23.97 5.09
N TYR A 393 8.81 23.29 4.66
CA TYR A 393 9.99 23.89 4.04
C TYR A 393 10.33 23.13 2.76
N ILE A 394 10.94 23.85 1.81
CA ILE A 394 11.53 23.25 0.61
C ILE A 394 13.04 23.50 0.61
N THR A 395 13.80 22.48 0.22
CA THR A 395 15.25 22.55 0.15
C THR A 395 15.75 21.84 -1.12
N ALA A 396 16.99 22.12 -1.53
CA ALA A 396 17.63 21.36 -2.61
C ALA A 396 19.10 21.10 -2.29
N PHE A 397 19.59 19.92 -2.66
CA PHE A 397 20.96 19.50 -2.43
C PHE A 397 21.39 18.43 -3.44
N THR A 398 22.70 18.21 -3.55
CA THR A 398 23.23 17.13 -4.38
C THR A 398 23.11 15.77 -3.70
N ILE A 399 23.17 14.68 -4.48
CA ILE A 399 23.22 13.31 -3.90
C ILE A 399 24.44 13.08 -2.98
N LYS A 400 25.40 14.01 -2.94
CA LYS A 400 26.55 14.00 -2.03
C LYS A 400 26.32 14.82 -0.76
N GLY A 401 25.13 15.45 -0.60
CA GLY A 401 24.76 16.23 0.57
C GLY A 401 25.14 17.72 0.50
N GLU A 402 25.67 18.23 -0.63
CA GLU A 402 25.97 19.65 -0.81
C GLU A 402 24.67 20.45 -0.95
N ILE A 403 24.45 21.44 -0.07
CA ILE A 403 23.23 22.26 -0.09
C ILE A 403 23.30 23.27 -1.23
N LEU A 404 22.27 23.30 -2.08
CA LEU A 404 22.08 24.23 -3.18
C LEU A 404 20.97 25.25 -2.89
N LEU A 405 20.02 24.91 -2.05
CA LEU A 405 18.97 25.76 -1.52
C LEU A 405 18.75 25.37 -0.06
N GLU A 406 19.03 26.29 0.86
CA GLU A 406 18.73 26.11 2.29
C GLU A 406 17.20 25.94 2.51
N ASP A 407 16.82 25.42 3.68
CA ASP A 407 15.39 25.24 4.05
C ASP A 407 14.62 26.56 3.91
N MET A 408 13.87 26.71 2.83
CA MET A 408 13.03 27.85 2.55
C MET A 408 11.62 27.58 3.05
N PHE A 409 11.10 28.44 3.92
CA PHE A 409 9.74 28.32 4.44
C PHE A 409 8.70 28.39 3.31
N VAL A 410 7.72 27.48 3.36
CA VAL A 410 6.62 27.40 2.38
C VAL A 410 5.30 27.85 2.99
N SER A 411 4.93 27.31 4.17
CA SER A 411 3.62 27.54 4.78
C SER A 411 3.57 26.97 6.19
N ASP A 412 2.58 27.43 6.98
CA ASP A 412 2.17 26.80 8.24
C ASP A 412 1.27 25.55 8.03
N LEU A 413 0.94 25.23 6.79
CA LEU A 413 0.24 23.99 6.44
C LEU A 413 1.26 22.85 6.24
N LYS A 414 0.85 21.64 6.51
CA LYS A 414 1.64 20.43 6.31
C LYS A 414 1.59 20.01 4.84
N TYR A 415 2.61 20.38 4.05
CA TYR A 415 2.80 19.92 2.67
C TYR A 415 3.71 18.69 2.65
N GLU A 416 3.25 17.58 2.07
CA GLU A 416 3.97 16.31 2.10
C GLU A 416 4.42 15.83 0.72
N GLY A 417 3.63 16.00 -0.32
CA GLY A 417 4.01 15.57 -1.67
C GLY A 417 4.56 16.70 -2.53
N VAL A 418 5.65 16.45 -3.28
CA VAL A 418 6.18 17.36 -4.32
C VAL A 418 6.33 16.63 -5.65
N GLU A 419 6.00 17.29 -6.77
CA GLU A 419 6.19 16.70 -8.10
C GLU A 419 6.42 17.76 -9.18
N PHE A 420 7.14 17.38 -10.24
CA PHE A 420 7.32 18.16 -11.47
C PHE A 420 6.15 17.94 -12.42
N ILE A 421 5.33 18.98 -12.60
CA ILE A 421 4.03 18.93 -13.29
C ILE A 421 4.01 19.72 -14.59
#